data_97945c909d1aa7f0dba1bf003be0edf6
#
_entry.id   97945c909d1aa7f0dba1bf003be0edf6
#
_cell.length_a   1.000
_cell.length_b   1.000
_cell.length_c   1.000
_cell.angle_alpha   90.00
_cell.angle_beta   90.00
_cell.angle_gamma   90.00
#
_symmetry.space_group_name_H-M   'P 1'
#
loop_
_entity.id
_entity.type
_entity.pdbx_description
1 polymer ?
#
loop_
_entity_poly.entity_id
_entity_poly.type
_entity_poly.pdbx_seq_one_letter_code
_entity_poly.pdbx_strand_id
1 'polypeptide(L)'
;MVKTGPIPSSAQVLASSFPTIQFSEGGILPTKYEHIFLTIGFSGTLNVVNGTCLVEQPDVSVSLGTHDFSNFTKVGSATKWQDFKITLKDCSPFYGSYPNPSDLGYSAVDGIISNKAPIPNQIKLALTAVYGSDERRKVAYLDGEEGSAVGIGVQITRQDISAAYPLTGTSWPVPIQLSQVDGASYDVLLKARYYQYQETIQAGKANTSVMYTISYH
;
A
#
# COMPACT_ATOMS: atom_id res chain seq x y z
N MET A 1 -1.36 21.34 12.01
CA MET A 1 -0.31 21.22 10.98
C MET A 1 -0.90 20.61 9.73
N VAL A 2 -0.58 21.11 8.55
CA VAL A 2 -1.03 20.55 7.27
C VAL A 2 0.20 20.15 6.48
N LYS A 3 0.23 18.92 5.95
CA LYS A 3 1.30 18.44 5.09
C LYS A 3 1.18 19.13 3.72
N THR A 4 2.20 19.89 3.33
CA THR A 4 2.23 20.63 2.05
C THR A 4 3.24 20.08 1.04
N GLY A 5 3.96 19.00 1.40
CA GLY A 5 4.98 18.41 0.53
C GLY A 5 5.47 17.05 1.04
N PRO A 6 6.43 16.41 0.34
CA PRO A 6 7.04 15.17 0.79
C PRO A 6 7.77 15.38 2.11
N ILE A 7 7.62 14.44 3.03
CA ILE A 7 8.30 14.43 4.34
C ILE A 7 9.34 13.31 4.28
N PRO A 8 10.61 13.57 4.63
CA PRO A 8 11.63 12.53 4.77
C PRO A 8 11.22 11.47 5.80
N SER A 9 11.67 10.25 5.63
CA SER A 9 11.31 9.09 6.49
C SER A 9 11.69 9.24 7.97
N SER A 10 12.50 10.23 8.32
CA SER A 10 12.97 10.50 9.69
C SER A 10 12.93 11.98 10.03
N ALA A 11 11.90 12.69 9.57
CA ALA A 11 11.78 14.12 9.87
C ALA A 11 11.50 14.36 11.36
N GLN A 12 12.27 15.25 11.96
CA GLN A 12 12.05 15.74 13.32
C GLN A 12 11.75 17.24 13.28
N VAL A 13 10.74 17.65 14.03
CA VAL A 13 10.42 19.07 14.22
C VAL A 13 10.56 19.38 15.71
N LEU A 14 11.46 20.31 16.04
CA LEU A 14 11.58 20.80 17.39
C LEU A 14 10.35 21.65 17.73
N ALA A 15 9.70 21.35 18.84
CA ALA A 15 8.53 22.12 19.27
C ALA A 15 8.86 23.59 19.57
N SER A 16 10.11 23.90 19.91
CA SER A 16 10.60 25.27 20.06
C SER A 16 10.60 26.11 18.77
N SER A 17 10.45 25.45 17.60
CA SER A 17 10.29 26.16 16.32
C SER A 17 8.87 26.64 16.05
N PHE A 18 7.91 26.25 16.86
CA PHE A 18 6.55 26.77 16.78
C PHE A 18 6.46 28.15 17.44
N PRO A 19 5.60 29.03 16.90
CA PRO A 19 5.38 30.35 17.52
C PRO A 19 4.79 30.18 18.92
N THR A 20 5.20 31.00 19.85
CA THR A 20 4.56 31.12 21.15
C THR A 20 3.20 31.81 21.02
N ILE A 21 2.24 31.39 21.82
CA ILE A 21 0.92 32.04 21.93
C ILE A 21 0.98 32.97 23.13
N GLN A 22 0.75 34.25 22.90
CA GLN A 22 0.70 35.24 23.97
C GLN A 22 -0.72 35.78 24.13
N PHE A 23 -1.16 35.86 25.35
CA PHE A 23 -2.41 36.51 25.73
C PHE A 23 -2.06 37.82 26.37
N SER A 24 -2.54 38.94 25.82
CA SER A 24 -2.36 40.28 26.33
C SER A 24 -3.70 40.96 26.51
N GLU A 25 -3.82 41.80 27.53
CA GLU A 25 -4.98 42.65 27.71
C GLU A 25 -4.81 43.90 26.81
N GLY A 26 -5.62 43.96 25.76
CA GLY A 26 -5.70 45.10 24.87
C GLY A 26 -6.67 46.14 25.42
N GLY A 27 -6.18 47.11 26.17
CA GLY A 27 -6.98 48.27 26.59
C GLY A 27 -7.17 49.25 25.46
N ILE A 28 -8.39 49.83 25.32
CA ILE A 28 -8.74 50.91 24.39
C ILE A 28 -8.05 52.27 24.76
N LEU A 29 -7.06 52.26 25.61
CA LEU A 29 -6.32 53.43 26.03
C LEU A 29 -4.98 53.54 25.31
N PRO A 30 -4.53 54.75 24.93
CA PRO A 30 -3.30 54.94 24.15
C PRO A 30 -2.06 54.85 25.07
N THR A 31 -1.95 53.81 25.86
CA THR A 31 -0.79 53.55 26.71
C THR A 31 0.05 52.42 26.08
N LYS A 32 1.30 52.68 25.87
CA LYS A 32 2.35 51.88 25.26
C LYS A 32 2.72 50.56 25.97
N TYR A 33 1.91 50.06 26.86
CA TYR A 33 2.18 48.85 27.67
C TYR A 33 1.16 47.79 27.36
N GLU A 34 1.54 46.83 26.53
CA GLU A 34 0.84 45.55 26.37
C GLU A 34 1.15 44.72 27.64
N HIS A 35 0.19 44.52 28.48
CA HIS A 35 0.32 43.61 29.63
C HIS A 35 0.09 42.18 29.16
N ILE A 36 1.20 41.46 28.88
CA ILE A 36 1.15 40.03 28.61
C ILE A 36 0.94 39.32 29.95
N PHE A 37 -0.19 38.64 30.13
CA PHE A 37 -0.49 37.91 31.34
C PHE A 37 -0.28 36.39 31.21
N LEU A 38 -0.16 35.84 29.99
CA LEU A 38 0.10 34.44 29.77
C LEU A 38 0.89 34.27 28.46
N THR A 39 1.94 33.47 28.50
CA THR A 39 2.67 33.02 27.32
C THR A 39 2.70 31.49 27.32
N ILE A 40 2.20 30.88 26.27
CA ILE A 40 2.26 29.43 26.06
C ILE A 40 3.38 29.18 25.04
N GLY A 41 4.39 28.45 25.45
CA GLY A 41 5.45 27.94 24.60
C GLY A 41 5.34 26.43 24.41
N PHE A 42 6.00 25.92 23.39
CA PHE A 42 6.04 24.49 23.10
C PHE A 42 7.45 23.96 23.38
N SER A 43 7.53 22.77 23.97
CA SER A 43 8.79 22.07 24.20
C SER A 43 8.69 20.61 23.74
N GLY A 44 9.84 19.99 23.45
CA GLY A 44 9.93 18.60 22.99
C GLY A 44 10.22 18.48 21.50
N THR A 45 10.05 17.29 20.98
CA THR A 45 10.31 16.93 19.58
C THR A 45 9.12 16.18 19.00
N LEU A 46 8.66 16.61 17.84
CA LEU A 46 7.72 15.86 17.03
C LEU A 46 8.50 14.99 16.04
N ASN A 47 8.42 13.69 16.20
CA ASN A 47 8.98 12.74 15.25
C ASN A 47 7.93 12.38 14.21
N VAL A 48 8.26 12.55 12.94
CA VAL A 48 7.40 12.15 11.83
C VAL A 48 7.93 10.84 11.28
N VAL A 49 7.12 9.80 11.37
CA VAL A 49 7.41 8.48 10.79
C VAL A 49 6.47 8.22 9.63
N ASN A 50 7.03 7.71 8.53
CA ASN A 50 6.21 7.20 7.44
C ASN A 50 5.93 5.72 7.71
N GLY A 51 4.65 5.35 7.77
CA GLY A 51 4.26 3.95 7.86
C GLY A 51 4.69 3.22 6.59
N THR A 52 5.69 2.35 6.69
CA THR A 52 6.22 1.56 5.58
C THR A 52 6.77 0.24 6.10
N CYS A 53 6.94 -0.72 5.21
CA CYS A 53 7.56 -2.02 5.49
C CYS A 53 8.73 -2.26 4.53
N LEU A 54 9.63 -3.14 4.91
CA LEU A 54 10.62 -3.71 4.01
C LEU A 54 10.04 -4.94 3.32
N VAL A 55 10.28 -5.09 2.03
CA VAL A 55 9.95 -6.33 1.31
C VAL A 55 11.06 -7.33 1.58
N GLU A 56 10.71 -8.50 2.11
CA GLU A 56 11.70 -9.51 2.50
C GLU A 56 12.46 -10.06 1.29
N GLN A 57 11.74 -10.35 0.21
CA GLN A 57 12.29 -10.82 -1.06
C GLN A 57 11.71 -9.98 -2.20
N PRO A 58 12.47 -9.02 -2.75
CA PRO A 58 11.99 -8.19 -3.86
C PRO A 58 11.64 -9.01 -5.11
N ASP A 59 12.40 -10.09 -5.37
CA ASP A 59 12.19 -11.00 -6.49
C ASP A 59 11.59 -12.33 -6.00
N VAL A 60 10.31 -12.53 -6.31
CA VAL A 60 9.56 -13.74 -5.93
C VAL A 60 9.46 -14.66 -7.15
N SER A 61 10.15 -15.79 -7.11
CA SER A 61 10.05 -16.81 -8.15
C SER A 61 8.92 -17.79 -7.84
N VAL A 62 7.98 -17.96 -8.76
CA VAL A 62 6.83 -18.85 -8.62
C VAL A 62 6.89 -19.92 -9.70
N SER A 63 7.07 -21.18 -9.31
CA SER A 63 7.01 -22.31 -10.25
C SER A 63 5.57 -22.75 -10.43
N LEU A 64 5.04 -22.61 -11.63
CA LEU A 64 3.70 -23.09 -11.98
C LEU A 64 3.69 -24.55 -12.48
N GLY A 65 4.87 -25.18 -12.60
CA GLY A 65 5.02 -26.56 -13.01
C GLY A 65 4.93 -26.81 -14.52
N THR A 66 5.09 -28.05 -14.91
CA THR A 66 4.93 -28.53 -16.29
C THR A 66 3.53 -29.11 -16.46
N HIS A 67 2.86 -28.74 -17.55
CA HIS A 67 1.48 -29.13 -17.80
C HIS A 67 1.37 -29.75 -19.19
N ASP A 68 0.51 -30.76 -19.28
CA ASP A 68 0.18 -31.43 -20.53
C ASP A 68 -0.73 -30.56 -21.39
N PHE A 69 -0.60 -30.68 -22.70
CA PHE A 69 -1.43 -30.01 -23.68
C PHE A 69 -2.94 -30.30 -23.50
N SER A 70 -3.24 -31.49 -22.97
CA SER A 70 -4.59 -31.92 -22.67
C SER A 70 -5.32 -31.05 -21.60
N ASN A 71 -4.57 -30.27 -20.82
CA ASN A 71 -5.16 -29.30 -19.88
C ASN A 71 -5.75 -28.05 -20.55
N PHE A 72 -5.40 -27.83 -21.82
CA PHE A 72 -5.77 -26.63 -22.58
C PHE A 72 -6.59 -27.01 -23.81
N THR A 73 -7.87 -27.24 -23.64
CA THR A 73 -8.77 -27.75 -24.71
C THR A 73 -9.53 -26.64 -25.40
N LYS A 74 -9.67 -25.46 -24.81
CA LYS A 74 -10.38 -24.31 -25.36
C LYS A 74 -9.97 -23.03 -24.64
N VAL A 75 -10.24 -21.89 -25.26
CA VAL A 75 -10.10 -20.59 -24.59
C VAL A 75 -10.87 -20.58 -23.28
N GLY A 76 -10.19 -20.21 -22.20
CA GLY A 76 -10.73 -20.29 -20.84
C GLY A 76 -10.25 -21.49 -20.02
N SER A 77 -9.63 -22.51 -20.67
CA SER A 77 -8.97 -23.58 -19.92
C SER A 77 -7.83 -23.02 -19.08
N ALA A 78 -7.70 -23.53 -17.86
CA ALA A 78 -6.69 -23.05 -16.92
C ALA A 78 -6.20 -24.20 -16.04
N THR A 79 -4.96 -24.09 -15.60
CA THR A 79 -4.39 -25.01 -14.61
C THR A 79 -4.92 -24.74 -13.22
N LYS A 80 -4.59 -25.59 -12.27
CA LYS A 80 -4.85 -25.32 -10.85
C LYS A 80 -4.06 -24.08 -10.40
N TRP A 81 -4.62 -23.37 -9.44
CA TRP A 81 -3.93 -22.26 -8.80
C TRP A 81 -2.74 -22.77 -7.98
N GLN A 82 -1.62 -22.07 -8.12
CA GLN A 82 -0.44 -22.26 -7.30
C GLN A 82 -0.29 -21.07 -6.35
N ASP A 83 -0.29 -21.34 -5.06
CA ASP A 83 -0.19 -20.33 -4.02
C ASP A 83 1.23 -19.81 -3.85
N PHE A 84 1.36 -18.51 -3.60
CA PHE A 84 2.61 -17.86 -3.20
C PHE A 84 2.31 -16.63 -2.34
N LYS A 85 3.34 -15.99 -1.80
CA LYS A 85 3.19 -14.81 -0.96
C LYS A 85 4.30 -13.80 -1.18
N ILE A 86 4.01 -12.54 -0.87
CA ILE A 86 4.99 -11.48 -0.71
C ILE A 86 5.02 -11.14 0.78
N THR A 87 6.16 -11.32 1.43
CA THR A 87 6.31 -11.03 2.86
C THR A 87 6.85 -9.60 3.04
N LEU A 88 6.13 -8.83 3.84
CA LEU A 88 6.49 -7.51 4.31
C LEU A 88 6.96 -7.64 5.76
N LYS A 89 8.10 -7.06 6.11
CA LYS A 89 8.68 -7.13 7.45
C LYS A 89 9.18 -5.77 7.92
N ASP A 90 9.52 -5.72 9.18
CA ASP A 90 10.04 -4.51 9.84
C ASP A 90 9.15 -3.30 9.57
N CYS A 91 7.83 -3.53 9.64
CA CYS A 91 6.85 -2.49 9.39
C CYS A 91 6.82 -1.49 10.54
N SER A 92 6.83 -0.21 10.19
CA SER A 92 6.56 0.86 11.16
C SER A 92 5.14 0.78 11.70
N PRO A 93 4.85 1.32 12.89
CA PRO A 93 3.49 1.39 13.42
C PRO A 93 2.53 2.13 12.48
N PHE A 94 1.33 1.59 12.29
CA PHE A 94 0.28 2.18 11.48
C PHE A 94 -0.85 2.73 12.37
N TYR A 95 -0.90 4.05 12.56
CA TYR A 95 -1.84 4.71 13.46
C TYR A 95 -3.17 5.11 12.81
N GLY A 96 -3.27 4.99 11.48
CA GLY A 96 -4.41 5.49 10.73
C GLY A 96 -4.36 6.99 10.48
N SER A 97 -5.45 7.53 9.96
CA SER A 97 -5.56 8.95 9.61
C SER A 97 -6.89 9.56 10.04
N TYR A 98 -6.88 10.86 10.30
CA TYR A 98 -8.07 11.68 10.55
C TYR A 98 -8.21 12.67 9.40
N PRO A 99 -9.03 12.40 8.38
CA PRO A 99 -9.12 13.25 7.18
C PRO A 99 -9.75 14.61 7.47
N ASN A 100 -10.60 14.70 8.49
CA ASN A 100 -11.26 15.95 8.86
C ASN A 100 -10.76 16.45 10.23
N PRO A 101 -10.31 17.70 10.33
CA PRO A 101 -9.94 18.30 11.61
C PRO A 101 -11.06 18.25 12.67
N SER A 102 -12.33 18.28 12.24
CA SER A 102 -13.50 18.16 13.10
C SER A 102 -13.70 16.78 13.73
N ASP A 103 -13.00 15.76 13.24
CA ASP A 103 -13.02 14.42 13.82
C ASP A 103 -12.18 14.34 15.10
N LEU A 104 -11.34 15.35 15.34
CA LEU A 104 -10.59 15.54 16.56
C LEU A 104 -11.37 16.52 17.48
N GLY A 105 -12.26 15.98 18.30
CA GLY A 105 -12.95 16.79 19.31
C GLY A 105 -12.00 17.13 20.46
N TYR A 106 -11.86 18.40 20.81
CA TYR A 106 -11.10 18.86 21.98
C TYR A 106 -12.07 19.25 23.10
N SER A 107 -11.89 18.64 24.27
CA SER A 107 -12.57 19.09 25.49
C SER A 107 -11.65 20.04 26.29
N ALA A 108 -12.08 21.26 26.46
CA ALA A 108 -11.34 22.25 27.25
C ALA A 108 -11.38 21.97 28.76
N VAL A 109 -12.25 21.07 29.23
CA VAL A 109 -12.50 20.83 30.67
C VAL A 109 -11.56 19.77 31.24
N ASP A 110 -11.30 18.71 30.49
CA ASP A 110 -10.53 17.55 30.96
C ASP A 110 -9.30 17.25 30.08
N GLY A 111 -9.06 18.03 29.01
CA GLY A 111 -7.97 17.82 28.09
C GLY A 111 -8.12 16.55 27.23
N ILE A 112 -9.27 15.88 27.31
CA ILE A 112 -9.52 14.67 26.54
C ILE A 112 -9.89 15.05 25.12
N ILE A 113 -9.15 14.52 24.17
CA ILE A 113 -9.54 14.56 22.77
C ILE A 113 -10.56 13.45 22.57
N SER A 114 -11.85 13.80 22.48
CA SER A 114 -12.89 12.83 22.11
C SER A 114 -12.75 12.49 20.63
N ASN A 115 -12.43 11.25 20.32
CA ASN A 115 -12.05 10.86 19.00
C ASN A 115 -13.14 10.02 18.34
N LYS A 116 -13.48 10.35 17.09
CA LYS A 116 -13.83 9.28 16.17
C LYS A 116 -12.60 8.37 16.00
N ALA A 117 -12.84 7.07 15.82
CA ALA A 117 -11.76 6.16 15.52
C ALA A 117 -11.03 6.61 14.23
N PRO A 118 -9.70 6.52 14.16
CA PRO A 118 -8.96 6.83 12.94
C PRO A 118 -9.39 5.89 11.81
N ILE A 119 -9.37 6.38 10.59
CA ILE A 119 -9.48 5.52 9.41
C ILE A 119 -8.22 4.66 9.36
N PRO A 120 -8.35 3.32 9.40
CA PRO A 120 -7.18 2.44 9.39
C PRO A 120 -6.37 2.61 8.12
N ASN A 121 -5.04 2.54 8.25
CA ASN A 121 -4.17 2.46 7.08
C ASN A 121 -4.46 1.17 6.29
N GLN A 122 -4.27 1.23 4.99
CA GLN A 122 -4.47 0.12 4.06
C GLN A 122 -3.24 -0.10 3.20
N ILE A 123 -2.90 -1.37 2.98
CA ILE A 123 -1.97 -1.76 1.94
C ILE A 123 -2.75 -1.91 0.64
N LYS A 124 -2.22 -1.33 -0.43
CA LYS A 124 -2.70 -1.59 -1.80
C LYS A 124 -1.59 -2.24 -2.61
N LEU A 125 -1.97 -3.21 -3.42
CA LEU A 125 -1.10 -3.92 -4.36
C LEU A 125 -1.51 -3.56 -5.79
N ALA A 126 -0.54 -3.21 -6.61
CA ALA A 126 -0.69 -3.10 -8.06
C ALA A 126 0.23 -4.11 -8.75
N LEU A 127 -0.26 -4.72 -9.82
CA LEU A 127 0.48 -5.68 -10.65
C LEU A 127 0.57 -5.15 -12.08
N THR A 128 1.76 -5.19 -12.67
CA THR A 128 2.01 -4.76 -14.05
C THR A 128 2.76 -5.85 -14.79
N ALA A 129 2.16 -6.39 -15.85
CA ALA A 129 2.83 -7.38 -16.70
C ALA A 129 3.96 -6.72 -17.51
N VAL A 130 5.17 -7.29 -17.46
CA VAL A 130 6.35 -6.73 -18.13
C VAL A 130 6.23 -6.87 -19.66
N TYR A 131 5.70 -7.99 -20.13
CA TYR A 131 5.56 -8.29 -21.55
C TYR A 131 4.17 -7.98 -22.14
N GLY A 132 3.38 -7.16 -21.38
CA GLY A 132 2.01 -6.83 -21.75
C GLY A 132 0.98 -7.85 -21.27
N SER A 133 -0.30 -7.53 -21.45
CA SER A 133 -1.41 -8.35 -20.95
C SER A 133 -2.66 -8.26 -21.83
N ASP A 134 -3.47 -9.32 -21.80
CA ASP A 134 -4.87 -9.28 -22.24
C ASP A 134 -5.72 -8.73 -21.09
N GLU A 135 -6.13 -7.47 -21.20
CA GLU A 135 -6.91 -6.78 -20.14
C GLU A 135 -8.30 -7.41 -19.94
N ARG A 136 -8.93 -7.91 -21.01
CA ARG A 136 -10.25 -8.54 -20.93
C ARG A 136 -10.19 -9.82 -20.11
N ARG A 137 -9.16 -10.66 -20.36
CA ARG A 137 -8.97 -11.95 -19.70
C ARG A 137 -8.06 -11.86 -18.49
N LYS A 138 -7.41 -10.70 -18.28
CA LYS A 138 -6.48 -10.45 -17.18
C LYS A 138 -5.33 -11.44 -17.13
N VAL A 139 -4.68 -11.61 -18.28
CA VAL A 139 -3.62 -12.58 -18.52
C VAL A 139 -2.33 -11.85 -18.88
N ALA A 140 -1.24 -12.08 -18.14
CA ALA A 140 0.10 -11.65 -18.55
C ALA A 140 0.58 -12.50 -19.73
N TYR A 141 1.14 -11.84 -20.74
CA TYR A 141 1.80 -12.54 -21.85
C TYR A 141 3.13 -13.13 -21.37
N LEU A 142 3.56 -14.19 -22.04
CA LEU A 142 4.87 -14.80 -21.83
C LEU A 142 5.98 -13.91 -22.42
N ASP A 143 7.24 -14.24 -22.10
CA ASP A 143 8.42 -13.48 -22.52
C ASP A 143 8.64 -13.42 -24.04
N GLY A 144 8.02 -14.32 -24.81
CA GLY A 144 8.11 -14.35 -26.25
C GLY A 144 9.49 -14.76 -26.79
N GLU A 145 10.36 -15.34 -25.95
CA GLU A 145 11.66 -15.85 -26.39
C GLU A 145 11.50 -17.06 -27.33
N GLU A 146 12.58 -17.40 -28.06
CA GLU A 146 12.58 -18.57 -28.93
C GLU A 146 12.22 -19.84 -28.12
N GLY A 147 11.23 -20.57 -28.60
CA GLY A 147 10.71 -21.76 -27.93
C GLY A 147 9.69 -21.46 -26.83
N SER A 148 9.21 -20.21 -26.68
CA SER A 148 8.10 -19.91 -25.81
C SER A 148 6.80 -20.52 -26.28
N ALA A 149 5.94 -20.90 -25.31
CA ALA A 149 4.59 -21.36 -25.58
C ALA A 149 3.74 -20.24 -26.19
N VAL A 150 2.78 -20.62 -27.04
CA VAL A 150 1.84 -19.65 -27.67
C VAL A 150 0.43 -19.92 -27.22
N GLY A 151 -0.37 -18.85 -27.06
CA GLY A 151 -1.80 -18.91 -26.77
C GLY A 151 -2.15 -19.14 -25.31
N ILE A 152 -1.14 -19.29 -24.44
CA ILE A 152 -1.27 -19.35 -22.98
C ILE A 152 -0.51 -18.21 -22.33
N GLY A 153 -0.94 -17.82 -21.13
CA GLY A 153 -0.28 -16.82 -20.31
C GLY A 153 -0.62 -17.03 -18.84
N VAL A 154 -0.29 -16.07 -17.99
CA VAL A 154 -0.40 -16.21 -16.54
C VAL A 154 -1.48 -15.29 -15.97
N GLN A 155 -2.36 -15.84 -15.16
CA GLN A 155 -3.28 -15.10 -14.32
C GLN A 155 -2.78 -15.08 -12.88
N ILE A 156 -2.95 -13.93 -12.21
CA ILE A 156 -2.61 -13.75 -10.80
C ILE A 156 -3.82 -13.17 -10.06
N THR A 157 -4.03 -13.62 -8.82
CA THR A 157 -5.04 -13.06 -7.93
C THR A 157 -4.67 -13.29 -6.48
N ARG A 158 -5.46 -12.74 -5.54
CA ARG A 158 -5.35 -13.07 -4.12
C ARG A 158 -5.91 -14.47 -3.85
N GLN A 159 -5.45 -15.11 -2.79
CA GLN A 159 -5.90 -16.46 -2.42
C GLN A 159 -7.40 -16.52 -2.06
N ASP A 160 -7.94 -15.44 -1.50
CA ASP A 160 -9.33 -15.35 -1.01
C ASP A 160 -10.37 -15.09 -2.12
N ILE A 161 -9.95 -14.79 -3.36
CA ILE A 161 -10.85 -14.54 -4.49
C ILE A 161 -10.52 -15.40 -5.70
N SER A 162 -11.51 -15.56 -6.59
CA SER A 162 -11.37 -16.38 -7.82
C SER A 162 -11.12 -15.55 -9.07
N ALA A 163 -11.51 -14.27 -9.07
CA ALA A 163 -11.34 -13.39 -10.23
C ALA A 163 -9.90 -12.92 -10.34
N ALA A 164 -9.28 -13.11 -11.51
CA ALA A 164 -7.93 -12.62 -11.78
C ALA A 164 -7.85 -11.09 -11.67
N TYR A 165 -6.71 -10.57 -11.24
CA TYR A 165 -6.44 -9.14 -11.20
C TYR A 165 -6.07 -8.59 -12.59
N PRO A 166 -6.46 -7.34 -12.92
CA PRO A 166 -5.83 -6.60 -14.00
C PRO A 166 -4.33 -6.46 -13.74
N LEU A 167 -3.56 -6.64 -14.81
CA LEU A 167 -2.10 -6.58 -14.76
C LEU A 167 -1.57 -5.31 -15.45
N THR A 168 -2.29 -4.21 -15.23
CA THR A 168 -2.09 -2.89 -15.87
C THR A 168 -1.63 -1.81 -14.89
N GLY A 169 -1.21 -2.20 -13.68
CA GLY A 169 -0.79 -1.26 -12.65
C GLY A 169 -1.94 -0.67 -11.82
N THR A 170 -3.18 -1.14 -12.03
CA THR A 170 -4.31 -0.75 -11.17
C THR A 170 -4.11 -1.29 -9.77
N SER A 171 -4.22 -0.44 -8.76
CA SER A 171 -4.01 -0.84 -7.37
C SER A 171 -5.30 -1.34 -6.70
N TRP A 172 -5.15 -2.33 -5.82
CA TRP A 172 -6.24 -3.01 -5.10
C TRP A 172 -5.95 -3.03 -3.61
N PRO A 173 -6.95 -2.83 -2.77
CA PRO A 173 -6.77 -3.01 -1.35
C PRO A 173 -6.49 -4.48 -1.02
N VAL A 174 -5.51 -4.69 -0.17
CA VAL A 174 -5.20 -6.01 0.41
C VAL A 174 -5.88 -6.08 1.78
N PRO A 175 -6.65 -7.13 2.09
CA PRO A 175 -7.40 -7.24 3.35
C PRO A 175 -6.48 -7.67 4.50
N ILE A 176 -5.49 -6.85 4.80
CA ILE A 176 -4.57 -7.02 5.92
C ILE A 176 -4.90 -5.96 6.96
N GLN A 177 -5.12 -6.40 8.20
CA GLN A 177 -5.28 -5.49 9.32
C GLN A 177 -3.89 -5.07 9.81
N LEU A 178 -3.56 -3.81 9.60
CA LEU A 178 -2.30 -3.22 10.04
C LEU A 178 -2.37 -2.87 11.53
N SER A 179 -1.27 -3.05 12.24
CA SER A 179 -1.16 -2.82 13.68
C SER A 179 -0.29 -1.61 14.00
N GLN A 180 -0.40 -1.16 15.24
CA GLN A 180 0.45 -0.09 15.80
C GLN A 180 1.74 -0.64 16.41
N VAL A 181 2.03 -1.93 16.21
CA VAL A 181 3.24 -2.58 16.72
C VAL A 181 4.40 -2.32 15.76
N ASP A 182 5.51 -1.84 16.32
CA ASP A 182 6.75 -1.64 15.56
C ASP A 182 7.39 -3.00 15.22
N GLY A 183 7.98 -3.12 14.03
CA GLY A 183 8.59 -4.36 13.56
C GLY A 183 7.59 -5.46 13.16
N ALA A 184 6.30 -5.13 13.01
CA ALA A 184 5.29 -6.09 12.55
C ALA A 184 5.62 -6.64 11.17
N SER A 185 5.11 -7.85 10.87
CA SER A 185 5.26 -8.49 9.56
C SER A 185 3.90 -8.90 9.00
N TYR A 186 3.74 -8.83 7.68
CA TYR A 186 2.51 -9.15 6.98
C TYR A 186 2.78 -9.94 5.71
N ASP A 187 1.93 -10.92 5.42
CA ASP A 187 1.98 -11.70 4.19
C ASP A 187 0.86 -11.28 3.24
N VAL A 188 1.23 -10.85 2.05
CA VAL A 188 0.30 -10.64 0.94
C VAL A 188 0.12 -11.97 0.22
N LEU A 189 -0.99 -12.64 0.47
CA LEU A 189 -1.27 -13.99 -0.02
C LEU A 189 -1.83 -13.93 -1.45
N LEU A 190 -1.11 -14.53 -2.39
CA LEU A 190 -1.40 -14.53 -3.82
C LEU A 190 -1.42 -15.96 -4.37
N LYS A 191 -2.01 -16.11 -5.54
CA LYS A 191 -1.98 -17.34 -6.33
C LYS A 191 -1.90 -17.04 -7.81
N ALA A 192 -1.24 -17.91 -8.55
CA ALA A 192 -1.06 -17.78 -9.99
C ALA A 192 -1.40 -19.10 -10.71
N ARG A 193 -1.71 -19.02 -12.00
CA ARG A 193 -1.97 -20.18 -12.84
C ARG A 193 -1.71 -19.86 -14.32
N TYR A 194 -1.53 -20.88 -15.13
CA TYR A 194 -1.64 -20.74 -16.57
C TYR A 194 -3.09 -20.67 -17.02
N TYR A 195 -3.31 -19.90 -18.08
CA TYR A 195 -4.63 -19.69 -18.68
C TYR A 195 -4.51 -19.62 -20.20
N GLN A 196 -5.35 -20.39 -20.90
CA GLN A 196 -5.44 -20.35 -22.35
C GLN A 196 -6.28 -19.15 -22.80
N TYR A 197 -5.66 -18.19 -23.49
CA TYR A 197 -6.34 -16.98 -23.97
C TYR A 197 -6.55 -16.94 -25.48
N GLN A 198 -5.92 -17.86 -26.25
CA GLN A 198 -6.10 -18.00 -27.69
C GLN A 198 -6.61 -19.40 -28.05
N GLU A 199 -7.27 -19.51 -29.20
CA GLU A 199 -7.76 -20.82 -29.72
C GLU A 199 -6.61 -21.73 -30.13
N THR A 200 -5.59 -21.18 -30.81
CA THR A 200 -4.39 -21.93 -31.22
C THR A 200 -3.35 -21.83 -30.11
N ILE A 201 -2.86 -22.96 -29.68
CA ILE A 201 -1.79 -23.08 -28.69
C ILE A 201 -0.61 -23.87 -29.25
N GLN A 202 0.59 -23.51 -28.78
CA GLN A 202 1.82 -24.26 -29.11
C GLN A 202 2.57 -24.54 -27.80
N ALA A 203 3.11 -25.75 -27.69
CA ALA A 203 3.95 -26.13 -26.56
C ALA A 203 5.27 -25.35 -26.56
N GLY A 204 5.76 -25.04 -25.37
CA GLY A 204 7.01 -24.31 -25.22
C GLY A 204 7.26 -23.90 -23.75
N LYS A 205 8.29 -23.11 -23.55
CA LYS A 205 8.59 -22.49 -22.27
C LYS A 205 7.51 -21.47 -21.93
N ALA A 206 7.05 -21.43 -20.69
CA ALA A 206 5.96 -20.55 -20.28
C ALA A 206 6.41 -19.62 -19.13
N ASN A 207 7.40 -18.78 -19.42
CA ASN A 207 7.93 -17.80 -18.47
C ASN A 207 7.28 -16.44 -18.68
N THR A 208 7.10 -15.70 -17.60
CA THR A 208 6.69 -14.30 -17.62
C THR A 208 7.22 -13.57 -16.40
N SER A 209 7.23 -12.25 -16.48
CA SER A 209 7.57 -11.38 -15.36
C SER A 209 6.44 -10.39 -15.10
N VAL A 210 6.12 -10.21 -13.83
CA VAL A 210 5.11 -9.24 -13.38
C VAL A 210 5.71 -8.39 -12.28
N MET A 211 5.75 -7.09 -12.51
CA MET A 211 6.18 -6.12 -11.51
C MET A 211 5.04 -5.89 -10.53
N TYR A 212 5.34 -5.87 -9.24
CA TYR A 212 4.38 -5.47 -8.21
C TYR A 212 4.79 -4.15 -7.56
N THR A 213 3.79 -3.39 -7.16
CA THR A 213 3.97 -2.14 -6.40
C THR A 213 3.09 -2.20 -5.17
N ILE A 214 3.68 -1.94 -4.00
CA ILE A 214 2.97 -1.87 -2.73
C ILE A 214 2.92 -0.41 -2.31
N SER A 215 1.74 0.06 -1.94
CA SER A 215 1.51 1.40 -1.45
C SER A 215 0.70 1.39 -0.15
N TYR A 216 0.96 2.36 0.70
CA TYR A 216 0.35 2.51 2.02
C TYR A 216 -0.52 3.78 2.02
N HIS A 217 -1.76 3.65 2.48
CA HIS A 217 -2.76 4.73 2.49
C HIS A 217 -3.40 4.88 3.85
#